data_cbcb8950eee0436d4dab654ab51820fd
#
_entry.id   cbcb8950eee0436d4dab654ab51820fd
#
_cell.length_a   1.000
_cell.length_b   1.000
_cell.length_c   1.000
_cell.angle_alpha   90.00
_cell.angle_beta   90.00
_cell.angle_gamma   90.00
#
_symmetry.space_group_name_H-M   'P 1'
#
loop_
_entity.id
_entity.type
_entity.pdbx_description
1 polymer ?
#
loop_
_entity_poly.entity_id
_entity_poly.type
_entity_poly.pdbx_seq_one_letter_code
_entity_poly.pdbx_strand_id
1 'polypeptide(L)'
;MQYAKILGTGSYLPANRVSNDDLAKKVDTSDEWITTRTGIKFRHIADEDEKNSDLAAEASRRALVSAGVAADEIDLIIVATATPDMQFPSTATIVQQKLGIENGCPAFDVQAVCAGFMYALSTANAYIKSGMAKKALVIGAETFSRIVDWNDRTTCVLFGDGAGAVVLGASDEAGIIHSKLKADGNYLDLLNVPGQIANGQVCGSPYVKMDGPGVFKFAVKMLAKIADEVISEAGYTPDQIDWLVPHQANKRIIDSTAKHLGLDMEKVILTVQEHGNTSAASIPLALDVGIQNGQIKRGQNLLLEGIGGGFAWGAVLVKY
;
A
#
# COMPACT_ATOMS: atom_id res chain seq x y z
N MET A 1 -23.97 -11.55 10.77
CA MET A 1 -23.27 -11.02 9.55
C MET A 1 -21.80 -11.22 9.81
N GLN A 2 -21.08 -11.90 8.91
CA GLN A 2 -19.66 -12.18 9.11
C GLN A 2 -18.82 -10.98 8.68
N TYR A 3 -17.83 -10.60 9.46
CA TYR A 3 -16.85 -9.55 9.15
C TYR A 3 -15.49 -10.16 8.85
N ALA A 4 -14.68 -9.44 8.11
CA ALA A 4 -13.25 -9.71 8.02
C ALA A 4 -12.52 -8.84 9.06
N LYS A 5 -11.82 -9.46 10.01
CA LYS A 5 -11.09 -8.79 11.09
C LYS A 5 -9.58 -8.95 10.88
N ILE A 6 -8.81 -7.90 11.11
CA ILE A 6 -7.34 -7.98 11.09
C ILE A 6 -6.88 -8.75 12.33
N LEU A 7 -6.30 -9.93 12.11
CA LEU A 7 -5.74 -10.78 13.17
C LEU A 7 -4.32 -10.38 13.53
N GLY A 8 -3.50 -10.08 12.52
CA GLY A 8 -2.11 -9.66 12.68
C GLY A 8 -1.58 -8.93 11.46
N THR A 9 -0.45 -8.25 11.66
CA THR A 9 0.25 -7.45 10.64
C THR A 9 1.73 -7.78 10.63
N GLY A 10 2.40 -7.50 9.52
CA GLY A 10 3.83 -7.64 9.39
C GLY A 10 4.34 -6.77 8.25
N SER A 11 5.58 -6.34 8.35
CA SER A 11 6.21 -5.48 7.37
C SER A 11 7.65 -5.87 7.10
N TYR A 12 8.16 -5.51 5.93
CA TYR A 12 9.55 -5.68 5.55
C TYR A 12 10.02 -4.52 4.69
N LEU A 13 11.21 -4.02 5.00
CA LEU A 13 11.95 -3.04 4.21
C LEU A 13 13.32 -3.62 3.85
N PRO A 14 13.77 -3.47 2.60
CA PRO A 14 15.12 -3.83 2.20
C PRO A 14 16.19 -3.19 3.08
N ALA A 15 17.33 -3.86 3.27
CA ALA A 15 18.40 -3.38 4.15
C ALA A 15 19.08 -2.11 3.64
N ASN A 16 19.13 -1.91 2.31
CA ASN A 16 19.76 -0.76 1.68
C ASN A 16 18.92 0.51 1.86
N ARG A 17 19.23 1.28 2.90
CA ARG A 17 18.58 2.57 3.22
C ARG A 17 19.34 3.72 2.58
N VAL A 18 18.70 4.42 1.66
CA VAL A 18 19.28 5.51 0.85
C VAL A 18 18.74 6.86 1.32
N SER A 19 19.64 7.79 1.64
CA SER A 19 19.32 9.15 2.06
C SER A 19 19.12 10.10 0.87
N ASN A 20 18.55 11.28 1.12
CA ASN A 20 18.50 12.35 0.13
C ASN A 20 19.90 12.81 -0.30
N ASP A 21 20.87 12.84 0.63
CA ASP A 21 22.27 13.19 0.32
C ASP A 21 22.94 12.15 -0.59
N ASP A 22 22.56 10.87 -0.49
CA ASP A 22 23.06 9.85 -1.40
C ASP A 22 22.49 10.03 -2.81
N LEU A 23 21.23 10.47 -2.93
CA LEU A 23 20.63 10.80 -4.23
C LEU A 23 21.26 12.06 -4.83
N ALA A 24 21.58 13.06 -4.01
CA ALA A 24 22.24 14.29 -4.46
C ALA A 24 23.63 14.06 -5.09
N LYS A 25 24.26 12.90 -4.83
CA LYS A 25 25.49 12.48 -5.52
C LYS A 25 25.26 12.01 -6.96
N LYS A 26 24.00 11.68 -7.31
CA LYS A 26 23.62 11.07 -8.61
C LYS A 26 22.80 11.99 -9.50
N VAL A 27 21.93 12.82 -8.91
CA VAL A 27 21.04 13.73 -9.63
C VAL A 27 21.09 15.13 -8.99
N ASP A 28 20.77 16.16 -9.77
CA ASP A 28 20.74 17.54 -9.31
C ASP A 28 19.55 17.79 -8.35
N THR A 29 19.78 17.55 -7.07
CA THR A 29 18.81 17.70 -5.97
C THR A 29 19.49 18.04 -4.65
N SER A 30 18.71 18.23 -3.57
CA SER A 30 19.22 18.40 -2.21
C SER A 30 18.23 17.83 -1.19
N ASP A 31 18.72 17.53 0.04
CA ASP A 31 17.85 17.11 1.15
C ASP A 31 16.77 18.17 1.43
N GLU A 32 17.13 19.45 1.46
CA GLU A 32 16.18 20.55 1.67
C GLU A 32 15.09 20.56 0.59
N TRP A 33 15.47 20.41 -0.69
CA TRP A 33 14.53 20.42 -1.80
C TRP A 33 13.53 19.26 -1.73
N ILE A 34 14.00 18.05 -1.45
CA ILE A 34 13.15 16.85 -1.34
C ILE A 34 12.26 16.94 -0.10
N THR A 35 12.83 17.19 1.07
CA THR A 35 12.13 17.21 2.35
C THR A 35 11.03 18.28 2.38
N THR A 36 11.30 19.49 1.90
CA THR A 36 10.30 20.57 1.86
C THR A 36 9.11 20.24 0.98
N ARG A 37 9.32 19.53 -0.12
CA ARG A 37 8.25 19.22 -1.10
C ARG A 37 7.48 17.95 -0.79
N THR A 38 8.13 16.99 -0.16
CA THR A 38 7.58 15.64 -0.02
C THR A 38 7.50 15.13 1.41
N GLY A 39 8.36 15.63 2.28
CA GLY A 39 8.59 15.11 3.62
C GLY A 39 9.55 13.91 3.66
N ILE A 40 10.00 13.40 2.51
CA ILE A 40 10.86 12.21 2.41
C ILE A 40 12.30 12.57 2.79
N LYS A 41 12.91 11.75 3.65
CA LYS A 41 14.32 11.82 4.02
C LYS A 41 15.09 10.59 3.57
N PHE A 42 14.43 9.43 3.65
CA PHE A 42 15.02 8.14 3.31
C PHE A 42 14.04 7.30 2.46
N ARG A 43 14.59 6.34 1.75
CA ARG A 43 13.89 5.24 1.10
C ARG A 43 14.72 3.99 1.22
N HIS A 44 14.07 2.85 1.06
CA HIS A 44 14.73 1.56 1.01
C HIS A 44 14.69 1.04 -0.42
N ILE A 45 15.77 0.43 -0.86
CA ILE A 45 15.95 -0.08 -2.23
C ILE A 45 16.34 -1.55 -2.15
N ALA A 46 15.58 -2.41 -2.78
CA ALA A 46 15.87 -3.85 -2.87
C ALA A 46 17.17 -4.10 -3.64
N ASP A 47 17.96 -5.05 -3.17
CA ASP A 47 19.14 -5.51 -3.90
C ASP A 47 18.74 -6.19 -5.21
N GLU A 48 19.68 -6.36 -6.15
CA GLU A 48 19.40 -6.91 -7.49
C GLU A 48 18.73 -8.29 -7.42
N ASP A 49 19.15 -9.13 -6.47
CA ASP A 49 18.65 -10.48 -6.27
C ASP A 49 17.37 -10.54 -5.43
N GLU A 50 17.02 -9.46 -4.72
CA GLU A 50 15.86 -9.39 -3.82
C GLU A 50 14.60 -9.02 -4.60
N LYS A 51 13.76 -10.00 -4.89
CA LYS A 51 12.55 -9.84 -5.70
C LYS A 51 11.37 -9.32 -4.87
N ASN A 52 10.36 -8.80 -5.56
CA ASN A 52 9.11 -8.36 -4.91
C ASN A 52 8.48 -9.49 -4.06
N SER A 53 8.48 -10.72 -4.56
CA SER A 53 7.97 -11.88 -3.83
C SER A 53 8.80 -12.22 -2.58
N ASP A 54 10.08 -11.84 -2.50
CA ASP A 54 10.89 -12.02 -1.29
C ASP A 54 10.45 -11.05 -0.19
N LEU A 55 10.27 -9.77 -0.56
CA LEU A 55 9.74 -8.76 0.35
C LEU A 55 8.36 -9.17 0.87
N ALA A 56 7.49 -9.57 -0.06
CA ALA A 56 6.12 -10.01 0.24
C ALA A 56 6.09 -11.23 1.18
N ALA A 57 6.94 -12.23 0.92
CA ALA A 57 7.01 -13.44 1.76
C ALA A 57 7.53 -13.13 3.17
N GLU A 58 8.52 -12.24 3.31
CA GLU A 58 9.05 -11.86 4.62
C GLU A 58 8.03 -11.07 5.45
N ALA A 59 7.35 -10.08 4.84
CA ALA A 59 6.25 -9.38 5.49
C ALA A 59 5.13 -10.34 5.92
N SER A 60 4.82 -11.33 5.07
CA SER A 60 3.80 -12.35 5.33
C SER A 60 4.16 -13.25 6.51
N ARG A 61 5.42 -13.72 6.62
CA ARG A 61 5.87 -14.52 7.77
C ARG A 61 5.66 -13.77 9.07
N ARG A 62 6.02 -12.48 9.10
CA ARG A 62 5.83 -11.63 10.28
C ARG A 62 4.35 -11.43 10.60
N ALA A 63 3.50 -11.23 9.58
CA ALA A 63 2.06 -11.10 9.76
C ALA A 63 1.42 -12.38 10.32
N LEU A 64 1.83 -13.56 9.83
CA LEU A 64 1.39 -14.87 10.33
C LEU A 64 1.78 -15.08 11.79
N VAL A 65 3.02 -14.77 12.15
CA VAL A 65 3.50 -14.84 13.56
C VAL A 65 2.69 -13.88 14.43
N SER A 66 2.50 -12.64 14.00
CA SER A 66 1.70 -11.63 14.72
C SER A 66 0.24 -12.07 14.92
N ALA A 67 -0.33 -12.76 13.93
CA ALA A 67 -1.70 -13.28 13.98
C ALA A 67 -1.86 -14.56 14.80
N GLY A 68 -0.75 -15.28 15.10
CA GLY A 68 -0.80 -16.63 15.68
C GLY A 68 -1.44 -17.64 14.74
N VAL A 69 -1.29 -17.48 13.41
CA VAL A 69 -1.90 -18.30 12.37
C VAL A 69 -0.82 -19.07 11.64
N ALA A 70 -1.00 -20.37 11.47
CA ALA A 70 -0.09 -21.20 10.69
C ALA A 70 -0.31 -20.94 9.18
N ALA A 71 0.75 -21.09 8.37
CA ALA A 71 0.69 -20.79 6.95
C ALA A 71 -0.35 -21.66 6.20
N ASP A 72 -0.48 -22.92 6.56
CA ASP A 72 -1.43 -23.87 5.97
C ASP A 72 -2.90 -23.61 6.33
N GLU A 73 -3.17 -22.74 7.30
CA GLU A 73 -4.50 -22.26 7.62
C GLU A 73 -5.01 -21.15 6.70
N ILE A 74 -4.12 -20.55 5.89
CA ILE A 74 -4.50 -19.52 4.92
C ILE A 74 -5.20 -20.18 3.74
N ASP A 75 -6.40 -19.69 3.43
CA ASP A 75 -7.24 -20.21 2.37
C ASP A 75 -7.50 -19.19 1.22
N LEU A 76 -6.83 -18.04 1.28
CA LEU A 76 -6.79 -17.03 0.22
C LEU A 76 -5.53 -16.17 0.32
N ILE A 77 -4.82 -15.96 -0.79
CA ILE A 77 -3.68 -15.04 -0.87
C ILE A 77 -3.94 -13.98 -1.95
N ILE A 78 -3.84 -12.71 -1.60
CA ILE A 78 -3.95 -11.59 -2.55
C ILE A 78 -2.74 -10.69 -2.37
N VAL A 79 -2.00 -10.45 -3.45
CA VAL A 79 -0.91 -9.46 -3.51
C VAL A 79 -1.35 -8.25 -4.32
N ALA A 80 -1.29 -7.07 -3.73
CA ALA A 80 -1.41 -5.81 -4.43
C ALA A 80 -0.01 -5.38 -4.88
N THR A 81 0.22 -5.33 -6.20
CA THR A 81 1.49 -4.91 -6.77
C THR A 81 1.35 -4.37 -8.20
N ALA A 82 2.19 -3.40 -8.54
CA ALA A 82 2.42 -2.91 -9.90
C ALA A 82 3.81 -3.32 -10.43
N THR A 83 4.61 -3.99 -9.60
CA THR A 83 5.99 -4.42 -9.90
C THR A 83 6.17 -5.91 -9.62
N PRO A 84 5.38 -6.79 -10.28
CA PRO A 84 5.46 -8.23 -10.06
C PRO A 84 6.84 -8.77 -10.49
N ASP A 85 7.23 -9.94 -9.95
CA ASP A 85 8.49 -10.61 -10.33
C ASP A 85 8.54 -10.93 -11.83
N MET A 86 7.40 -11.26 -12.40
CA MET A 86 7.22 -11.62 -13.81
C MET A 86 5.78 -11.40 -14.26
N GLN A 87 5.51 -11.43 -15.56
CA GLN A 87 4.15 -11.26 -16.09
C GLN A 87 3.18 -12.34 -15.62
N PHE A 88 3.63 -13.57 -15.54
CA PHE A 88 2.95 -14.71 -14.93
C PHE A 88 3.99 -15.78 -14.55
N PRO A 89 3.75 -16.63 -13.53
CA PRO A 89 2.58 -16.62 -12.66
C PRO A 89 2.49 -15.35 -11.79
N SER A 90 1.38 -15.19 -11.07
CA SER A 90 1.19 -14.07 -10.14
C SER A 90 2.23 -14.07 -9.01
N THR A 91 2.56 -12.91 -8.49
CA THR A 91 3.42 -12.77 -7.31
C THR A 91 2.83 -13.53 -6.12
N ALA A 92 1.51 -13.51 -5.96
CA ALA A 92 0.80 -14.25 -4.91
C ALA A 92 1.08 -15.78 -4.97
N THR A 93 1.13 -16.35 -6.17
CA THR A 93 1.46 -17.79 -6.35
C THR A 93 2.91 -18.07 -5.97
N ILE A 94 3.83 -17.15 -6.27
CA ILE A 94 5.24 -17.28 -5.87
C ILE A 94 5.37 -17.16 -4.35
N VAL A 95 4.65 -16.23 -3.73
CA VAL A 95 4.59 -16.09 -2.27
C VAL A 95 4.02 -17.34 -1.60
N GLN A 96 2.95 -17.93 -2.17
CA GLN A 96 2.40 -19.19 -1.70
C GLN A 96 3.47 -20.29 -1.61
N GLN A 97 4.26 -20.45 -2.68
CA GLN A 97 5.38 -21.41 -2.73
C GLN A 97 6.47 -21.07 -1.71
N LYS A 98 6.85 -19.80 -1.56
CA LYS A 98 7.87 -19.36 -0.59
C LYS A 98 7.46 -19.51 0.87
N LEU A 99 6.16 -19.52 1.14
CA LEU A 99 5.59 -19.76 2.48
C LEU A 99 5.34 -21.26 2.75
N GLY A 100 5.52 -22.14 1.77
CA GLY A 100 5.26 -23.58 1.89
C GLY A 100 3.78 -23.90 2.02
N ILE A 101 2.87 -23.09 1.45
CA ILE A 101 1.42 -23.32 1.50
C ILE A 101 1.04 -24.27 0.35
N GLU A 102 0.67 -25.50 0.71
CA GLU A 102 0.39 -26.58 -0.25
C GLU A 102 -1.09 -27.01 -0.26
N ASN A 103 -1.96 -26.27 0.41
CA ASN A 103 -3.39 -26.60 0.56
C ASN A 103 -4.23 -26.28 -0.69
N GLY A 104 -3.63 -25.71 -1.75
CA GLY A 104 -4.30 -25.37 -3.00
C GLY A 104 -5.20 -24.13 -2.94
N CYS A 105 -5.03 -23.26 -1.95
CA CYS A 105 -5.83 -22.05 -1.83
C CYS A 105 -5.63 -21.11 -3.05
N PRO A 106 -6.66 -20.34 -3.44
CA PRO A 106 -6.52 -19.29 -4.48
C PRO A 106 -5.44 -18.29 -4.12
N ALA A 107 -4.60 -17.96 -5.12
CA ALA A 107 -3.53 -16.97 -5.00
C ALA A 107 -3.46 -16.13 -6.29
N PHE A 108 -3.67 -14.82 -6.19
CA PHE A 108 -3.69 -13.91 -7.34
C PHE A 108 -3.28 -12.49 -6.97
N ASP A 109 -2.85 -11.73 -7.99
CA ASP A 109 -2.46 -10.34 -7.84
C ASP A 109 -3.63 -9.40 -8.19
N VAL A 110 -3.64 -8.23 -7.53
CA VAL A 110 -4.51 -7.10 -7.84
C VAL A 110 -3.66 -5.89 -8.18
N GLN A 111 -3.93 -5.26 -9.33
CA GLN A 111 -3.24 -4.04 -9.73
C GLN A 111 -4.17 -2.83 -9.67
N ALA A 112 -3.88 -1.91 -8.75
CA ALA A 112 -4.44 -0.57 -8.68
C ALA A 112 -3.37 0.41 -8.14
N VAL A 113 -2.10 0.11 -8.42
CA VAL A 113 -0.90 0.87 -8.04
C VAL A 113 -0.96 1.23 -6.54
N CYS A 114 -0.77 2.50 -6.18
CA CYS A 114 -0.76 2.94 -4.78
C CYS A 114 -2.10 2.72 -4.04
N ALA A 115 -3.23 2.59 -4.76
CA ALA A 115 -4.51 2.19 -4.17
C ALA A 115 -4.67 0.66 -4.04
N GLY A 116 -3.73 -0.12 -4.56
CA GLY A 116 -3.84 -1.57 -4.70
C GLY A 116 -4.17 -2.29 -3.40
N PHE A 117 -3.58 -1.86 -2.28
CA PHE A 117 -3.87 -2.48 -0.99
C PHE A 117 -5.34 -2.30 -0.57
N MET A 118 -5.97 -1.15 -0.85
CA MET A 118 -7.40 -0.94 -0.57
C MET A 118 -8.27 -1.87 -1.41
N TYR A 119 -7.90 -2.07 -2.68
CA TYR A 119 -8.58 -2.99 -3.57
C TYR A 119 -8.43 -4.44 -3.11
N ALA A 120 -7.21 -4.87 -2.76
CA ALA A 120 -6.94 -6.22 -2.25
C ALA A 120 -7.68 -6.50 -0.92
N LEU A 121 -7.65 -5.52 0.01
CA LEU A 121 -8.33 -5.62 1.29
C LEU A 121 -9.86 -5.73 1.13
N SER A 122 -10.44 -4.92 0.24
CA SER A 122 -11.87 -4.97 -0.07
C SER A 122 -12.27 -6.28 -0.76
N THR A 123 -11.42 -6.80 -1.65
CA THR A 123 -11.64 -8.09 -2.31
C THR A 123 -11.61 -9.23 -1.29
N ALA A 124 -10.61 -9.29 -0.42
CA ALA A 124 -10.53 -10.31 0.63
C ALA A 124 -11.71 -10.23 1.60
N ASN A 125 -12.15 -9.02 1.95
CA ASN A 125 -13.37 -8.81 2.76
C ASN A 125 -14.62 -9.41 2.08
N ALA A 126 -14.77 -9.24 0.75
CA ALA A 126 -15.86 -9.83 0.00
C ALA A 126 -15.81 -11.37 0.02
N TYR A 127 -14.62 -11.96 -0.17
CA TYR A 127 -14.44 -13.41 -0.06
C TYR A 127 -14.83 -13.96 1.32
N ILE A 128 -14.39 -13.27 2.39
CA ILE A 128 -14.72 -13.68 3.76
C ILE A 128 -16.22 -13.52 4.02
N LYS A 129 -16.83 -12.39 3.65
CA LYS A 129 -18.27 -12.15 3.84
C LYS A 129 -19.15 -13.12 3.06
N SER A 130 -18.71 -13.58 1.90
CA SER A 130 -19.44 -14.59 1.10
C SER A 130 -19.22 -16.03 1.59
N GLY A 131 -18.33 -16.26 2.55
CA GLY A 131 -17.97 -17.59 3.04
C GLY A 131 -17.03 -18.36 2.11
N MET A 132 -16.48 -17.74 1.07
CA MET A 132 -15.51 -18.35 0.14
C MET A 132 -14.12 -18.48 0.76
N ALA A 133 -13.79 -17.67 1.76
CA ALA A 133 -12.56 -17.76 2.54
C ALA A 133 -12.87 -17.53 4.02
N LYS A 134 -12.04 -18.11 4.90
CA LYS A 134 -12.09 -17.91 6.36
C LYS A 134 -10.88 -17.14 6.87
N LYS A 135 -9.69 -17.36 6.26
CA LYS A 135 -8.44 -16.70 6.60
C LYS A 135 -7.75 -16.25 5.32
N ALA A 136 -7.60 -14.95 5.13
CA ALA A 136 -6.95 -14.38 3.96
C ALA A 136 -5.64 -13.67 4.34
N LEU A 137 -4.61 -13.89 3.55
CA LEU A 137 -3.35 -13.13 3.58
C LEU A 137 -3.41 -12.06 2.51
N VAL A 138 -3.40 -10.80 2.91
CA VAL A 138 -3.47 -9.64 2.03
C VAL A 138 -2.17 -8.85 2.13
N ILE A 139 -1.51 -8.67 1.01
CA ILE A 139 -0.15 -8.12 0.94
C ILE A 139 -0.14 -6.93 -0.01
N GLY A 140 0.54 -5.86 0.36
CA GLY A 140 1.00 -4.81 -0.54
C GLY A 140 2.52 -4.90 -0.66
N ALA A 141 3.05 -5.09 -1.85
CA ALA A 141 4.49 -5.27 -2.05
C ALA A 141 4.96 -4.62 -3.35
N GLU A 142 6.07 -3.91 -3.28
CA GLU A 142 6.62 -3.18 -4.43
C GLU A 142 8.15 -3.16 -4.44
N THR A 143 8.70 -3.33 -5.63
CA THR A 143 10.08 -2.98 -6.00
C THR A 143 10.04 -1.82 -7.00
N PHE A 144 9.49 -0.68 -6.56
CA PHE A 144 9.19 0.46 -7.43
C PHE A 144 10.46 1.11 -7.99
N SER A 145 11.58 0.97 -7.28
CA SER A 145 12.92 1.41 -7.70
C SER A 145 13.34 0.88 -9.07
N ARG A 146 12.78 -0.26 -9.51
CA ARG A 146 13.10 -0.93 -10.78
C ARG A 146 12.44 -0.31 -12.00
N ILE A 147 11.40 0.49 -11.79
CA ILE A 147 10.68 1.18 -12.85
C ILE A 147 10.84 2.70 -12.80
N VAL A 148 11.78 3.19 -11.99
CA VAL A 148 12.16 4.60 -11.90
C VAL A 148 13.31 4.90 -12.85
N ASP A 149 13.22 6.00 -13.60
CA ASP A 149 14.38 6.57 -14.28
C ASP A 149 15.24 7.33 -13.26
N TRP A 150 16.39 6.78 -12.92
CA TRP A 150 17.31 7.38 -11.94
C TRP A 150 17.98 8.68 -12.42
N ASN A 151 17.75 9.10 -13.68
CA ASN A 151 18.17 10.40 -14.21
C ASN A 151 17.04 11.44 -14.13
N ASP A 152 15.80 11.02 -13.87
CA ASP A 152 14.67 11.93 -13.71
C ASP A 152 14.46 12.27 -12.23
N ARG A 153 14.97 13.43 -11.79
CA ARG A 153 14.82 13.91 -10.42
C ARG A 153 13.37 14.15 -9.99
N THR A 154 12.43 14.24 -10.93
CA THR A 154 11.01 14.49 -10.60
C THR A 154 10.32 13.25 -10.05
N THR A 155 10.86 12.06 -10.32
CA THR A 155 10.33 10.77 -9.90
C THR A 155 11.29 10.00 -8.99
N CYS A 156 12.59 9.94 -9.29
CA CYS A 156 13.55 9.10 -8.55
C CYS A 156 13.70 9.46 -7.07
N VAL A 157 13.40 10.71 -6.69
CA VAL A 157 13.47 11.16 -5.30
C VAL A 157 12.28 10.71 -4.43
N LEU A 158 11.24 10.14 -5.05
CA LEU A 158 9.99 9.82 -4.36
C LEU A 158 9.92 8.37 -3.89
N PHE A 159 10.27 7.45 -4.77
CA PHE A 159 9.90 6.05 -4.62
C PHE A 159 10.92 5.23 -3.85
N GLY A 160 10.43 4.22 -3.15
CA GLY A 160 11.18 3.19 -2.46
C GLY A 160 10.48 1.83 -2.58
N ASP A 161 11.13 0.81 -2.04
CA ASP A 161 10.71 -0.58 -2.06
C ASP A 161 10.30 -1.04 -0.66
N GLY A 162 9.42 -2.03 -0.60
CA GLY A 162 9.00 -2.64 0.65
C GLY A 162 7.75 -3.48 0.51
N ALA A 163 7.38 -4.15 1.58
CA ALA A 163 6.15 -4.92 1.67
C ALA A 163 5.50 -4.79 3.04
N GLY A 164 4.18 -4.79 3.06
CA GLY A 164 3.39 -4.94 4.26
C GLY A 164 2.28 -5.96 4.04
N ALA A 165 1.95 -6.72 5.07
CA ALA A 165 0.96 -7.78 5.00
C ALA A 165 0.02 -7.74 6.19
N VAL A 166 -1.23 -8.16 5.97
CA VAL A 166 -2.21 -8.38 7.03
C VAL A 166 -2.80 -9.78 6.88
N VAL A 167 -3.05 -10.44 8.00
CA VAL A 167 -3.88 -11.65 8.06
C VAL A 167 -5.28 -11.23 8.47
N LEU A 168 -6.26 -11.51 7.61
CA LEU A 168 -7.68 -11.34 7.90
C LEU A 168 -8.28 -12.68 8.35
N GLY A 169 -9.18 -12.63 9.31
CA GLY A 169 -9.98 -13.77 9.73
C GLY A 169 -11.46 -13.45 9.74
N ALA A 170 -12.28 -14.47 9.45
CA ALA A 170 -13.72 -14.39 9.62
C ALA A 170 -14.09 -14.21 11.10
N SER A 171 -14.98 -13.27 11.40
CA SER A 171 -15.36 -12.89 12.76
C SER A 171 -16.82 -12.44 12.84
N ASP A 172 -17.44 -12.69 13.98
CA ASP A 172 -18.77 -12.11 14.32
C ASP A 172 -18.63 -10.70 14.91
N GLU A 173 -17.41 -10.30 15.32
CA GLU A 173 -17.10 -8.93 15.75
C GLU A 173 -16.76 -8.05 14.57
N ALA A 174 -17.09 -6.76 14.67
CA ALA A 174 -16.74 -5.78 13.64
C ALA A 174 -15.23 -5.73 13.37
N GLY A 175 -14.88 -5.78 12.11
CA GLY A 175 -13.53 -5.63 11.58
C GLY A 175 -13.54 -4.60 10.45
N ILE A 176 -13.50 -5.03 9.19
CA ILE A 176 -13.74 -4.11 8.05
C ILE A 176 -15.21 -3.72 8.06
N ILE A 177 -15.47 -2.45 8.42
CA ILE A 177 -16.82 -1.90 8.59
C ILE A 177 -17.39 -1.53 7.22
N HIS A 178 -16.66 -0.70 6.50
CA HIS A 178 -17.05 -0.21 5.19
C HIS A 178 -15.84 0.00 4.29
N SER A 179 -16.05 -0.13 2.98
CA SER A 179 -15.03 0.14 1.99
C SER A 179 -15.65 0.74 0.73
N LYS A 180 -14.95 1.68 0.11
CA LYS A 180 -15.37 2.29 -1.15
C LYS A 180 -14.18 2.42 -2.08
N LEU A 181 -14.35 1.93 -3.31
CA LEU A 181 -13.33 1.93 -4.35
C LEU A 181 -13.86 2.68 -5.57
N LYS A 182 -13.02 3.45 -6.21
CA LYS A 182 -13.33 4.23 -7.41
C LYS A 182 -12.17 4.24 -8.39
N ALA A 183 -12.48 4.39 -9.67
CA ALA A 183 -11.49 4.61 -10.72
C ALA A 183 -12.05 5.60 -11.76
N ASP A 184 -11.13 6.32 -12.42
CA ASP A 184 -11.44 7.17 -13.56
C ASP A 184 -10.28 7.14 -14.58
N GLY A 185 -10.51 6.47 -15.71
CA GLY A 185 -9.53 6.29 -16.77
C GLY A 185 -9.23 7.56 -17.59
N ASN A 186 -9.98 8.66 -17.40
CA ASN A 186 -9.69 9.92 -18.09
C ASN A 186 -8.38 10.58 -17.66
N TYR A 187 -7.74 10.08 -16.60
CA TYR A 187 -6.50 10.63 -16.01
C TYR A 187 -5.27 9.75 -16.22
N LEU A 188 -5.35 8.77 -17.12
CA LEU A 188 -4.26 7.80 -17.32
C LEU A 188 -2.90 8.44 -17.66
N ASP A 189 -2.89 9.59 -18.31
CA ASP A 189 -1.67 10.28 -18.72
C ASP A 189 -0.95 11.00 -17.58
N LEU A 190 -1.60 11.19 -16.42
CA LEU A 190 -0.99 11.89 -15.29
C LEU A 190 0.00 11.03 -14.48
N LEU A 191 -0.19 9.71 -14.46
CA LEU A 191 0.69 8.78 -13.76
C LEU A 191 0.57 7.38 -14.37
N ASN A 192 1.60 6.95 -15.10
CA ASN A 192 1.61 5.66 -15.77
C ASN A 192 3.03 5.13 -16.00
N VAL A 193 3.12 3.85 -16.40
CA VAL A 193 4.30 3.23 -17.00
C VAL A 193 3.86 2.71 -18.36
N PRO A 194 4.20 3.39 -19.47
CA PRO A 194 3.66 3.05 -20.79
C PRO A 194 4.36 1.86 -21.46
N GLY A 195 5.39 1.29 -20.82
CA GLY A 195 6.12 0.13 -21.34
C GLY A 195 5.28 -1.14 -21.26
N GLN A 196 5.39 -1.96 -22.31
CA GLN A 196 4.77 -3.27 -22.39
C GLN A 196 5.74 -4.27 -23.04
N ILE A 197 5.56 -5.56 -22.77
CA ILE A 197 6.25 -6.60 -23.51
C ILE A 197 5.43 -6.98 -24.75
N ALA A 198 6.01 -6.78 -25.92
CA ALA A 198 5.44 -7.19 -27.19
C ALA A 198 6.52 -7.79 -28.08
N ASN A 199 6.21 -8.91 -28.77
CA ASN A 199 7.14 -9.63 -29.65
C ASN A 199 8.47 -9.98 -28.96
N GLY A 200 8.46 -10.31 -27.67
CA GLY A 200 9.65 -10.67 -26.89
C GLY A 200 10.56 -9.49 -26.52
N GLN A 201 10.10 -8.27 -26.70
CA GLN A 201 10.86 -7.04 -26.40
C GLN A 201 10.02 -6.06 -25.57
N VAL A 202 10.71 -5.21 -24.81
CA VAL A 202 10.07 -4.08 -24.15
C VAL A 202 9.79 -2.98 -25.18
N CYS A 203 8.50 -2.68 -25.38
CA CYS A 203 8.03 -1.61 -26.25
C CYS A 203 7.50 -0.44 -25.42
N GLY A 204 7.88 0.78 -25.78
CA GLY A 204 7.58 1.98 -24.98
C GLY A 204 8.58 2.21 -23.84
N SER A 205 8.33 3.22 -23.01
CA SER A 205 9.20 3.52 -21.87
C SER A 205 8.89 2.56 -20.70
N PRO A 206 9.87 1.84 -20.14
CA PRO A 206 9.68 1.00 -18.98
C PRO A 206 9.59 1.82 -17.67
N TYR A 207 9.78 3.12 -17.74
CA TYR A 207 9.88 3.99 -16.59
C TYR A 207 8.56 4.68 -16.27
N VAL A 208 8.35 4.93 -14.97
CA VAL A 208 7.22 5.72 -14.48
C VAL A 208 7.28 7.14 -15.02
N LYS A 209 6.13 7.62 -15.51
CA LYS A 209 5.91 9.01 -15.91
C LYS A 209 4.87 9.63 -14.99
N MET A 210 5.12 10.86 -14.54
CA MET A 210 4.25 11.54 -13.58
C MET A 210 4.16 13.04 -13.86
N ASP A 211 2.94 13.55 -13.99
CA ASP A 211 2.66 14.97 -13.83
C ASP A 211 2.39 15.27 -12.33
N GLY A 212 3.44 15.61 -11.60
CA GLY A 212 3.37 15.83 -10.16
C GLY A 212 2.30 16.85 -9.72
N PRO A 213 2.21 18.05 -10.33
CA PRO A 213 1.16 19.02 -10.04
C PRO A 213 -0.27 18.50 -10.28
N GLY A 214 -0.50 17.79 -11.39
CA GLY A 214 -1.78 17.19 -11.73
C GLY A 214 -2.19 16.10 -10.73
N VAL A 215 -1.26 15.20 -10.41
CA VAL A 215 -1.43 14.14 -9.40
C VAL A 215 -1.76 14.75 -8.03
N PHE A 216 -1.00 15.76 -7.60
CA PHE A 216 -1.23 16.42 -6.31
C PHE A 216 -2.63 17.02 -6.21
N LYS A 217 -3.04 17.81 -7.22
CA LYS A 217 -4.35 18.48 -7.25
C LYS A 217 -5.50 17.47 -7.21
N PHE A 218 -5.37 16.37 -7.95
CA PHE A 218 -6.38 15.31 -7.97
C PHE A 218 -6.42 14.57 -6.63
N ALA A 219 -5.27 14.18 -6.08
CA ALA A 219 -5.16 13.43 -4.84
C ALA A 219 -5.81 14.19 -3.67
N VAL A 220 -5.45 15.46 -3.44
CA VAL A 220 -6.00 16.29 -2.36
C VAL A 220 -7.53 16.33 -2.41
N LYS A 221 -8.11 16.48 -3.62
CA LYS A 221 -9.56 16.56 -3.79
C LYS A 221 -10.25 15.22 -3.59
N MET A 222 -9.69 14.13 -4.13
CA MET A 222 -10.37 12.84 -4.15
C MET A 222 -10.22 12.08 -2.84
N LEU A 223 -9.09 12.20 -2.15
CA LEU A 223 -8.90 11.58 -0.83
C LEU A 223 -9.84 12.22 0.20
N ALA A 224 -9.92 13.54 0.27
CA ALA A 224 -10.89 14.22 1.12
C ALA A 224 -12.33 13.72 0.87
N LYS A 225 -12.74 13.66 -0.41
CA LYS A 225 -14.08 13.22 -0.78
C LYS A 225 -14.36 11.75 -0.44
N ILE A 226 -13.42 10.84 -0.70
CA ILE A 226 -13.63 9.41 -0.45
C ILE A 226 -13.66 9.12 1.05
N ALA A 227 -12.88 9.86 1.86
CA ALA A 227 -12.90 9.79 3.30
C ALA A 227 -14.29 10.15 3.87
N ASP A 228 -14.85 11.31 3.45
CA ASP A 228 -16.21 11.74 3.84
C ASP A 228 -17.26 10.70 3.46
N GLU A 229 -17.18 10.17 2.22
CA GLU A 229 -18.12 9.16 1.73
C GLU A 229 -18.07 7.89 2.56
N VAL A 230 -16.87 7.36 2.87
CA VAL A 230 -16.70 6.12 3.63
C VAL A 230 -17.15 6.28 5.07
N ILE A 231 -16.80 7.39 5.72
CA ILE A 231 -17.19 7.66 7.10
C ILE A 231 -18.72 7.80 7.20
N SER A 232 -19.34 8.62 6.34
CA SER A 232 -20.79 8.88 6.39
C SER A 232 -21.62 7.65 6.01
N GLU A 233 -21.22 6.90 4.98
CA GLU A 233 -21.93 5.68 4.55
C GLU A 233 -21.81 4.55 5.58
N ALA A 234 -20.75 4.55 6.39
CA ALA A 234 -20.61 3.66 7.54
C ALA A 234 -21.46 4.07 8.75
N GLY A 235 -22.07 5.26 8.73
CA GLY A 235 -22.82 5.82 9.87
C GLY A 235 -21.92 6.39 10.96
N TYR A 236 -20.68 6.76 10.61
CA TYR A 236 -19.70 7.35 11.52
C TYR A 236 -19.57 8.85 11.29
N THR A 237 -18.89 9.52 12.22
CA THR A 237 -18.46 10.92 12.11
C THR A 237 -16.94 11.01 12.22
N PRO A 238 -16.30 12.07 11.69
CA PRO A 238 -14.83 12.20 11.71
C PRO A 238 -14.20 12.13 13.10
N ASP A 239 -14.89 12.61 14.14
CA ASP A 239 -14.43 12.57 15.54
C ASP A 239 -14.34 11.15 16.12
N GLN A 240 -15.05 10.18 15.52
CA GLN A 240 -14.99 8.77 15.88
C GLN A 240 -13.80 8.02 15.23
N ILE A 241 -13.03 8.70 14.39
CA ILE A 241 -11.82 8.13 13.81
C ILE A 241 -10.65 8.34 14.76
N ASP A 242 -10.08 7.26 15.24
CA ASP A 242 -8.92 7.29 16.13
C ASP A 242 -7.61 7.54 15.37
N TRP A 243 -7.47 6.91 14.19
CA TRP A 243 -6.26 7.00 13.36
C TRP A 243 -6.57 7.11 11.88
N LEU A 244 -5.88 8.02 11.21
CA LEU A 244 -5.74 8.05 9.76
C LEU A 244 -4.44 7.32 9.37
N VAL A 245 -4.56 6.30 8.52
CA VAL A 245 -3.44 5.52 7.96
C VAL A 245 -3.45 5.70 6.44
N PRO A 246 -2.93 6.84 5.93
CA PRO A 246 -3.01 7.17 4.51
C PRO A 246 -1.87 6.55 3.71
N HIS A 247 -2.04 6.52 2.39
CA HIS A 247 -0.95 6.29 1.46
C HIS A 247 0.20 7.30 1.67
N GLN A 248 1.43 6.81 1.78
CA GLN A 248 2.62 7.56 2.14
C GLN A 248 3.35 8.10 0.90
N ALA A 249 2.67 8.90 0.08
CA ALA A 249 3.27 9.46 -1.13
C ALA A 249 3.97 10.81 -0.89
N ASN A 250 3.34 11.66 -0.09
CA ASN A 250 3.76 13.04 0.11
C ASN A 250 3.10 13.61 1.37
N LYS A 251 3.92 14.11 2.30
CA LYS A 251 3.42 14.67 3.56
C LYS A 251 2.38 15.77 3.36
N ARG A 252 2.52 16.61 2.32
CA ARG A 252 1.58 17.71 2.05
C ARG A 252 0.18 17.22 1.64
N ILE A 253 0.09 16.06 0.97
CA ILE A 253 -1.20 15.43 0.65
C ILE A 253 -1.81 14.90 1.94
N ILE A 254 -1.03 14.22 2.77
CA ILE A 254 -1.45 13.67 4.07
C ILE A 254 -1.96 14.78 4.99
N ASP A 255 -1.19 15.89 5.13
CA ASP A 255 -1.58 17.06 5.92
C ASP A 255 -2.92 17.65 5.43
N SER A 256 -3.14 17.65 4.11
CA SER A 256 -4.39 18.17 3.53
C SER A 256 -5.61 17.33 3.89
N THR A 257 -5.50 15.98 3.82
CA THR A 257 -6.59 15.09 4.22
C THR A 257 -6.86 15.18 5.73
N ALA A 258 -5.83 15.13 6.57
CA ALA A 258 -5.98 15.26 8.01
C ALA A 258 -6.70 16.57 8.38
N LYS A 259 -6.27 17.68 7.79
CA LYS A 259 -6.92 19.00 7.96
C LYS A 259 -8.38 19.00 7.52
N HIS A 260 -8.70 18.37 6.39
CA HIS A 260 -10.08 18.27 5.88
C HIS A 260 -10.98 17.52 6.86
N LEU A 261 -10.49 16.44 7.45
CA LEU A 261 -11.19 15.62 8.43
C LEU A 261 -11.21 16.24 9.83
N GLY A 262 -10.51 17.35 10.07
CA GLY A 262 -10.36 17.95 11.40
C GLY A 262 -9.54 17.09 12.37
N LEU A 263 -8.68 16.20 11.86
CA LEU A 263 -7.81 15.37 12.67
C LEU A 263 -6.48 16.06 12.94
N ASP A 264 -6.05 16.02 14.21
CA ASP A 264 -4.70 16.43 14.57
C ASP A 264 -3.66 15.47 13.96
N MET A 265 -2.50 16.00 13.58
CA MET A 265 -1.42 15.18 13.00
C MET A 265 -0.90 14.09 13.94
N GLU A 266 -1.13 14.21 15.24
CA GLU A 266 -0.85 13.16 16.23
C GLU A 266 -1.72 11.91 16.06
N LYS A 267 -2.85 12.02 15.36
CA LYS A 267 -3.74 10.91 14.96
C LYS A 267 -3.48 10.39 13.54
N VAL A 268 -2.36 10.74 12.94
CA VAL A 268 -1.96 10.31 11.60
C VAL A 268 -0.70 9.46 11.69
N ILE A 269 -0.75 8.27 11.13
CA ILE A 269 0.45 7.44 11.01
C ILE A 269 1.30 7.97 9.85
N LEU A 270 2.50 8.42 10.16
CA LEU A 270 3.45 8.96 9.20
C LEU A 270 4.71 8.09 9.15
N THR A 271 5.00 7.55 7.98
CA THR A 271 6.22 6.79 7.68
C THR A 271 6.93 7.28 6.43
N VAL A 272 6.32 8.23 5.72
CA VAL A 272 6.83 8.76 4.45
C VAL A 272 8.26 9.30 4.54
N GLN A 273 8.64 9.87 5.68
CA GLN A 273 9.99 10.40 5.91
C GLN A 273 11.06 9.31 5.91
N GLU A 274 10.73 8.10 6.34
CA GLU A 274 11.66 6.98 6.48
C GLU A 274 11.59 5.98 5.31
N HIS A 275 10.38 5.77 4.79
CA HIS A 275 10.13 4.73 3.78
C HIS A 275 10.09 5.26 2.35
N GLY A 276 9.88 6.58 2.16
CA GLY A 276 9.52 7.14 0.87
C GLY A 276 8.13 6.65 0.41
N ASN A 277 7.86 6.77 -0.87
CA ASN A 277 6.64 6.25 -1.48
C ASN A 277 6.85 4.79 -1.94
N THR A 278 6.35 3.85 -1.19
CA THR A 278 6.40 2.41 -1.51
C THR A 278 5.12 1.91 -2.20
N SER A 279 4.39 2.79 -2.88
CA SER A 279 3.17 2.47 -3.65
C SER A 279 2.16 1.62 -2.85
N ALA A 280 1.76 0.43 -3.34
CA ALA A 280 0.79 -0.45 -2.66
C ALA A 280 1.24 -0.93 -1.27
N ALA A 281 2.54 -0.98 -1.01
CA ALA A 281 3.08 -1.39 0.28
C ALA A 281 2.94 -0.32 1.37
N SER A 282 2.75 0.95 1.01
CA SER A 282 2.87 2.07 1.94
C SER A 282 1.86 2.05 3.09
N ILE A 283 0.62 1.70 2.81
CA ILE A 283 -0.45 1.64 3.83
C ILE A 283 -0.23 0.48 4.80
N PRO A 284 -0.03 -0.78 4.35
CA PRO A 284 0.20 -1.88 5.27
C PRO A 284 1.52 -1.75 6.04
N LEU A 285 2.57 -1.13 5.47
CA LEU A 285 3.79 -0.76 6.19
C LEU A 285 3.50 0.24 7.32
N ALA A 286 2.78 1.31 7.01
CA ALA A 286 2.40 2.33 7.99
C ALA A 286 1.50 1.75 9.10
N LEU A 287 0.55 0.89 8.72
CA LEU A 287 -0.33 0.20 9.66
C LEU A 287 0.47 -0.66 10.65
N ASP A 288 1.40 -1.48 10.15
CA ASP A 288 2.25 -2.32 11.00
C ASP A 288 3.13 -1.48 11.93
N VAL A 289 3.76 -0.42 11.43
CA VAL A 289 4.53 0.52 12.26
C VAL A 289 3.69 1.13 13.38
N GLY A 290 2.48 1.61 13.07
CA GLY A 290 1.58 2.17 14.07
C GLY A 290 1.17 1.18 15.16
N ILE A 291 1.00 -0.09 14.79
CA ILE A 291 0.68 -1.18 15.73
C ILE A 291 1.90 -1.55 16.58
N GLN A 292 3.06 -1.77 15.98
CA GLN A 292 4.29 -2.16 16.67
C GLN A 292 4.77 -1.09 17.65
N ASN A 293 4.59 0.19 17.31
CA ASN A 293 4.92 1.30 18.19
C ASN A 293 3.88 1.52 19.32
N GLY A 294 2.79 0.74 19.35
CA GLY A 294 1.73 0.87 20.34
C GLY A 294 0.84 2.10 20.19
N GLN A 295 0.94 2.81 19.06
CA GLN A 295 0.04 3.92 18.72
C GLN A 295 -1.38 3.36 18.44
N ILE A 296 -1.49 2.41 17.53
CA ILE A 296 -2.75 1.74 17.18
C ILE A 296 -3.00 0.58 18.15
N LYS A 297 -4.18 0.57 18.76
CA LYS A 297 -4.62 -0.44 19.73
C LYS A 297 -5.91 -1.11 19.30
N ARG A 298 -6.12 -2.35 19.77
CA ARG A 298 -7.38 -3.07 19.54
C ARG A 298 -8.59 -2.26 20.00
N GLY A 299 -9.66 -2.31 19.21
CA GLY A 299 -10.91 -1.59 19.45
C GLY A 299 -10.98 -0.19 18.85
N GLN A 300 -9.89 0.35 18.30
CA GLN A 300 -9.84 1.67 17.66
C GLN A 300 -10.36 1.62 16.22
N ASN A 301 -10.89 2.76 15.76
CA ASN A 301 -11.38 2.96 14.40
C ASN A 301 -10.30 3.58 13.53
N LEU A 302 -9.93 2.90 12.46
CA LEU A 302 -8.88 3.31 11.54
C LEU A 302 -9.50 3.66 10.18
N LEU A 303 -9.14 4.81 9.62
CA LEU A 303 -9.42 5.14 8.24
C LEU A 303 -8.14 4.92 7.41
N LEU A 304 -8.18 3.95 6.50
CA LEU A 304 -7.14 3.69 5.54
C LEU A 304 -7.58 4.29 4.20
N GLU A 305 -6.69 5.01 3.50
CA GLU A 305 -7.01 5.60 2.20
C GLU A 305 -5.81 5.67 1.27
N GLY A 306 -6.05 5.56 -0.03
CA GLY A 306 -5.00 5.64 -1.02
C GLY A 306 -5.51 5.97 -2.41
N ILE A 307 -4.58 6.51 -3.22
CA ILE A 307 -4.80 6.85 -4.62
C ILE A 307 -3.56 6.46 -5.43
N GLY A 308 -3.78 5.91 -6.61
CA GLY A 308 -2.73 5.48 -7.53
C GLY A 308 -3.02 5.82 -8.98
N GLY A 309 -2.05 5.56 -9.84
CA GLY A 309 -2.19 5.76 -11.28
C GLY A 309 -3.46 5.10 -11.84
N GLY A 310 -4.02 5.74 -12.84
CA GLY A 310 -5.24 5.28 -13.47
C GLY A 310 -6.24 6.42 -13.77
N PHE A 311 -6.79 7.22 -12.86
CA PHE A 311 -6.58 7.01 -11.43
C PHE A 311 -7.48 5.93 -10.87
N ALA A 312 -6.96 5.24 -9.85
CA ALA A 312 -7.74 4.40 -8.96
C ALA A 312 -7.56 4.90 -7.52
N TRP A 313 -8.62 4.94 -6.71
CA TRP A 313 -8.56 5.35 -5.31
C TRP A 313 -9.59 4.64 -4.46
N GLY A 314 -9.40 4.67 -3.18
CA GLY A 314 -10.32 4.06 -2.24
C GLY A 314 -10.00 4.36 -0.80
N ALA A 315 -10.98 4.10 0.05
CA ALA A 315 -10.83 4.13 1.48
C ALA A 315 -11.54 2.95 2.15
N VAL A 316 -11.03 2.56 3.31
CA VAL A 316 -11.56 1.45 4.11
C VAL A 316 -11.61 1.89 5.56
N LEU A 317 -12.79 1.80 6.17
CA LEU A 317 -12.99 1.99 7.61
C LEU A 317 -12.88 0.64 8.31
N VAL A 318 -11.96 0.56 9.25
CA VAL A 318 -11.65 -0.68 10.00
C VAL A 318 -11.81 -0.44 11.49
N LYS A 319 -12.44 -1.38 12.20
CA LYS A 319 -12.29 -1.51 13.64
C LYS A 319 -11.21 -2.55 13.91
N TYR A 320 -10.09 -2.09 14.50
CA TYR A 320 -8.89 -2.92 14.71
C TYR A 320 -9.01 -3.90 15.87
#